data_1568098d6cc8b8b39dee255eb6c9d67b
#
_entry.id   1568098d6cc8b8b39dee255eb6c9d67b
#
_cell.length_a   1.000
_cell.length_b   1.000
_cell.length_c   1.000
_cell.angle_alpha   90.00
_cell.angle_beta   90.00
_cell.angle_gamma   90.00
#
_symmetry.space_group_name_H-M   'P 1'
#
loop_
_entity.id
_entity.type
_entity.pdbx_description
1 polymer ?
#
loop_
_entity_poly.entity_id
_entity_poly.type
_entity_poly.pdbx_seq_one_letter_code
_entity_poly.pdbx_strand_id
1 'polypeptide(L)'
;MMRLEAILLQKLRTTRWGRRYLALGLVMLGLLGGLTACGDEETPTPTTAPTVPPTVMLTATPTPAPTTPPPTVVSPLPTPVAASPLAQPGGVSPLAQPAESAIPRYGYEVVNVYPHDPAAFTQGLLFDEGQLYESTGLYGASSVRRVDLTTGQVLSMTTIPAEYFGEGISIVNDRLYQLTWQEQTGFIYNKTTFAPEGRFRYATEGWGMTFDGKQLIMSDGTARLYFWDPATLTTTQTIDVYDDQGPVVRLNELEYIQGEIFANIWQSDLIARIDPATGAVTGWIDLTGLLPAADRTPATDVLNGIAYLPEGERLFVTGKNWPKLFEIRLTP
;
A
#
# COMPACT_ATOMS: atom_id res chain seq x y z
N MET A 1 -39.61 11.46 -17.33
CA MET A 1 -39.65 10.54 -16.20
C MET A 1 -40.35 9.23 -16.47
N MET A 2 -41.51 9.18 -17.10
CA MET A 2 -42.26 7.92 -17.32
C MET A 2 -41.65 6.90 -18.28
N ARG A 3 -40.66 7.23 -19.12
CA ARG A 3 -40.03 6.27 -20.05
C ARG A 3 -38.86 5.46 -19.44
N LEU A 4 -38.23 5.93 -18.37
CA LEU A 4 -37.13 5.19 -17.70
C LEU A 4 -37.65 4.10 -16.75
N GLU A 5 -38.79 4.31 -16.10
CA GLU A 5 -39.37 3.28 -15.20
C GLU A 5 -39.89 2.04 -15.96
N ALA A 6 -40.41 2.24 -17.18
CA ALA A 6 -40.88 1.12 -18.00
C ALA A 6 -39.73 0.18 -18.46
N ILE A 7 -38.54 0.71 -18.69
CA ILE A 7 -37.36 -0.08 -19.12
C ILE A 7 -36.76 -0.85 -17.92
N LEU A 8 -36.83 -0.29 -16.70
CA LEU A 8 -36.35 -0.95 -15.49
C LEU A 8 -37.22 -2.14 -15.11
N LEU A 9 -38.54 -2.00 -15.22
CA LEU A 9 -39.52 -3.06 -14.93
C LEU A 9 -39.47 -4.23 -15.95
N GLN A 10 -39.06 -3.96 -17.18
CA GLN A 10 -38.95 -5.00 -18.21
C GLN A 10 -37.66 -5.85 -18.02
N LYS A 11 -36.57 -5.29 -17.50
CA LYS A 11 -35.34 -6.04 -17.19
C LYS A 11 -35.46 -6.93 -15.95
N LEU A 12 -36.30 -6.59 -14.98
CA LEU A 12 -36.53 -7.41 -13.77
C LEU A 12 -37.38 -8.64 -14.01
N ARG A 13 -38.13 -8.71 -15.13
CA ARG A 13 -38.98 -9.86 -15.48
C ARG A 13 -38.25 -11.04 -16.11
N THR A 14 -37.00 -10.87 -16.52
CA THR A 14 -36.27 -11.89 -17.30
C THR A 14 -35.23 -12.66 -16.50
N THR A 15 -34.94 -12.31 -15.25
CA THR A 15 -33.97 -13.02 -14.41
C THR A 15 -34.66 -13.88 -13.34
N ARG A 16 -34.16 -15.09 -13.16
CA ARG A 16 -34.71 -16.12 -12.23
C ARG A 16 -34.76 -15.66 -10.75
N TRP A 17 -34.06 -14.54 -10.42
CA TRP A 17 -34.01 -13.93 -9.09
C TRP A 17 -35.12 -12.90 -8.85
N GLY A 18 -35.58 -12.19 -9.88
CA GLY A 18 -36.66 -11.19 -9.74
C GLY A 18 -38.01 -11.77 -9.31
N ARG A 19 -38.25 -13.06 -9.53
CA ARG A 19 -39.52 -13.73 -9.17
C ARG A 19 -39.69 -13.97 -7.66
N ARG A 20 -38.62 -14.01 -6.88
CA ARG A 20 -38.68 -14.25 -5.42
C ARG A 20 -38.98 -12.97 -4.61
N TYR A 21 -38.69 -11.81 -5.12
CA TYR A 21 -38.96 -10.55 -4.43
C TYR A 21 -40.36 -9.98 -4.72
N LEU A 22 -40.99 -10.35 -5.81
CA LEU A 22 -42.37 -9.93 -6.12
C LEU A 22 -43.40 -10.62 -5.23
N ALA A 23 -43.12 -11.83 -4.75
CA ALA A 23 -44.01 -12.57 -3.86
C ALA A 23 -43.98 -12.10 -2.41
N LEU A 24 -42.88 -11.51 -1.94
CA LEU A 24 -42.79 -10.94 -0.58
C LEU A 24 -43.39 -9.55 -0.47
N GLY A 25 -43.41 -8.76 -1.54
CA GLY A 25 -43.99 -7.40 -1.54
C GLY A 25 -45.52 -7.38 -1.49
N LEU A 26 -46.19 -8.41 -1.95
CA LEU A 26 -47.67 -8.48 -1.97
C LEU A 26 -48.26 -8.99 -0.65
N VAL A 27 -47.49 -9.62 0.22
CA VAL A 27 -47.97 -10.13 1.52
C VAL A 27 -47.99 -9.04 2.59
N MET A 28 -47.20 -7.96 2.41
CA MET A 28 -47.10 -6.86 3.37
C MET A 28 -48.16 -5.75 3.16
N LEU A 29 -48.86 -5.74 2.02
CA LEU A 29 -49.92 -4.72 1.76
C LEU A 29 -51.32 -5.13 2.23
N GLY A 30 -51.48 -6.33 2.79
CA GLY A 30 -52.80 -6.84 3.21
C GLY A 30 -53.12 -6.75 4.70
N LEU A 31 -52.28 -6.15 5.54
CA LEU A 31 -52.46 -6.17 7.02
C LEU A 31 -52.53 -4.76 7.68
N LEU A 32 -52.83 -3.72 6.92
CA LEU A 32 -53.01 -2.36 7.44
C LEU A 32 -54.46 -1.84 7.16
N GLY A 33 -55.41 -2.56 7.68
CA GLY A 33 -56.82 -2.12 7.66
C GLY A 33 -57.49 -2.47 8.95
N GLY A 34 -57.63 -1.49 9.87
CA GLY A 34 -58.59 -1.56 10.96
C GLY A 34 -57.98 -1.47 12.37
N LEU A 35 -57.94 -0.26 12.91
CA LEU A 35 -58.22 0.02 14.32
C LEU A 35 -58.20 1.59 14.48
N THR A 36 -59.40 2.15 14.44
CA THR A 36 -59.71 3.50 14.95
C THR A 36 -59.88 3.42 16.46
N ALA A 37 -59.06 4.14 17.21
CA ALA A 37 -59.37 4.50 18.60
C ALA A 37 -58.87 5.93 18.86
N CYS A 38 -59.76 6.77 19.29
CA CYS A 38 -59.55 8.14 19.73
C CYS A 38 -58.65 8.18 20.97
N GLY A 39 -57.78 9.16 21.06
CA GLY A 39 -56.99 9.48 22.24
C GLY A 39 -56.15 10.74 22.02
N ASP A 40 -56.59 11.80 22.58
CA ASP A 40 -56.01 13.09 23.01
C ASP A 40 -54.71 13.61 22.37
N GLU A 41 -54.85 14.76 21.72
CA GLU A 41 -53.84 15.66 21.20
C GLU A 41 -53.05 16.30 22.37
N GLU A 42 -51.82 15.89 22.60
CA GLU A 42 -50.85 16.69 23.34
C GLU A 42 -49.95 17.44 22.33
N THR A 43 -50.06 18.77 22.40
CA THR A 43 -49.26 19.72 21.63
C THR A 43 -47.79 19.66 22.04
N PRO A 44 -46.82 19.43 21.13
CA PRO A 44 -45.41 19.46 21.51
C PRO A 44 -44.98 20.92 21.77
N THR A 45 -44.39 21.10 22.95
CA THR A 45 -43.69 22.32 23.37
C THR A 45 -42.47 22.56 22.46
N PRO A 46 -42.20 23.79 21.98
CA PRO A 46 -41.05 24.07 21.16
C PRO A 46 -39.75 23.93 21.95
N THR A 47 -38.91 22.97 21.56
CA THR A 47 -37.56 22.82 22.08
C THR A 47 -36.69 23.95 21.53
N THR A 48 -36.15 24.78 22.42
CA THR A 48 -35.20 25.83 22.09
C THR A 48 -33.89 25.21 21.51
N ALA A 49 -33.50 25.68 20.32
CA ALA A 49 -32.26 25.34 19.69
C ALA A 49 -31.05 25.78 20.55
N PRO A 50 -29.96 24.99 20.62
CA PRO A 50 -28.76 25.41 21.35
C PRO A 50 -28.10 26.59 20.62
N THR A 51 -27.85 27.66 21.38
CA THR A 51 -27.14 28.86 20.93
C THR A 51 -25.66 28.49 20.69
N VAL A 52 -25.20 28.65 19.47
CA VAL A 52 -23.77 28.47 19.10
C VAL A 52 -23.01 29.69 19.64
N PRO A 53 -21.91 29.51 20.42
CA PRO A 53 -21.09 30.63 20.85
C PRO A 53 -20.39 31.29 19.65
N PRO A 54 -20.08 32.59 19.69
CA PRO A 54 -19.45 33.29 18.58
C PRO A 54 -18.03 32.76 18.30
N THR A 55 -17.79 32.44 17.03
CA THR A 55 -16.46 32.07 16.52
C THR A 55 -15.53 33.28 16.68
N VAL A 56 -14.50 33.13 17.51
CA VAL A 56 -13.43 34.10 17.62
C VAL A 56 -12.57 34.00 16.35
N MET A 57 -12.62 35.03 15.51
CA MET A 57 -11.72 35.20 14.38
C MET A 57 -10.28 35.41 14.93
N LEU A 58 -9.45 34.41 14.78
CA LEU A 58 -8.01 34.59 14.96
C LEU A 58 -7.48 35.41 13.79
N THR A 59 -7.00 36.61 14.09
CA THR A 59 -6.25 37.46 13.15
C THR A 59 -5.01 36.76 12.69
N ALA A 60 -4.86 36.59 11.38
CA ALA A 60 -3.66 36.01 10.76
C ALA A 60 -2.46 36.93 11.04
N THR A 61 -1.43 36.37 11.65
CA THR A 61 -0.12 36.99 11.80
C THR A 61 0.53 37.11 10.41
N PRO A 62 1.08 38.25 10.01
CA PRO A 62 1.72 38.38 8.69
C PRO A 62 2.96 37.49 8.59
N THR A 63 3.03 36.70 7.53
CA THR A 63 4.18 35.90 7.14
C THR A 63 5.38 36.85 6.88
N PRO A 64 6.57 36.58 7.45
CA PRO A 64 7.75 37.37 7.11
C PRO A 64 8.16 37.16 5.66
N ALA A 65 8.53 38.26 4.99
CA ALA A 65 9.00 38.27 3.61
C ALA A 65 10.27 37.41 3.45
N PRO A 66 10.49 36.78 2.29
CA PRO A 66 11.68 35.98 2.03
C PRO A 66 12.93 36.86 2.04
N THR A 67 13.87 36.54 2.93
CA THR A 67 15.18 37.12 2.97
C THR A 67 16.01 36.62 1.78
N THR A 68 16.52 37.57 0.98
CA THR A 68 17.46 37.28 -0.10
C THR A 68 18.77 36.71 0.47
N PRO A 69 19.33 35.63 -0.15
CA PRO A 69 20.63 35.11 0.28
C PRO A 69 21.75 36.10 0.00
N PRO A 70 22.81 36.10 0.85
CA PRO A 70 23.98 36.99 0.65
C PRO A 70 24.73 36.61 -0.64
N PRO A 71 25.44 37.57 -1.28
CA PRO A 71 26.14 37.30 -2.53
C PRO A 71 27.28 36.30 -2.33
N THR A 72 27.32 35.31 -3.23
CA THR A 72 28.36 34.28 -3.30
C THR A 72 29.68 34.96 -3.65
N VAL A 73 30.67 34.88 -2.76
CA VAL A 73 32.05 35.32 -3.01
C VAL A 73 32.67 34.31 -3.97
N VAL A 74 32.91 34.70 -5.19
CA VAL A 74 33.63 33.91 -6.19
C VAL A 74 35.14 34.04 -5.90
N SER A 75 35.77 32.95 -5.47
CA SER A 75 37.23 32.87 -5.38
C SER A 75 37.85 32.87 -6.78
N PRO A 76 38.97 33.59 -6.97
CA PRO A 76 39.65 33.65 -8.27
C PRO A 76 40.25 32.27 -8.65
N LEU A 77 40.15 31.95 -9.93
CA LEU A 77 40.77 30.78 -10.54
C LEU A 77 42.29 30.78 -10.33
N PRO A 78 42.91 29.62 -10.06
CA PRO A 78 44.35 29.49 -10.07
C PRO A 78 44.92 29.66 -11.47
N THR A 79 46.03 30.41 -11.56
CA THR A 79 46.84 30.66 -12.76
C THR A 79 47.37 29.32 -13.36
N PRO A 80 47.43 29.20 -14.69
CA PRO A 80 47.94 27.95 -15.31
C PRO A 80 49.44 27.81 -15.08
N VAL A 81 49.83 26.66 -14.51
CA VAL A 81 51.22 26.25 -14.38
C VAL A 81 51.71 25.69 -15.72
N ALA A 82 52.93 26.08 -16.12
CA ALA A 82 53.54 25.72 -17.39
C ALA A 82 53.62 24.22 -17.63
N ALA A 83 53.35 23.82 -18.87
CA ALA A 83 53.39 22.45 -19.34
C ALA A 83 54.82 21.86 -19.28
N SER A 84 54.96 20.72 -18.61
CA SER A 84 56.15 19.87 -18.73
C SER A 84 56.05 18.95 -19.99
N PRO A 85 57.18 18.50 -20.56
CA PRO A 85 57.21 17.88 -21.87
C PRO A 85 56.56 16.48 -21.92
N LEU A 86 55.93 16.20 -23.06
CA LEU A 86 55.27 14.97 -23.47
C LEU A 86 56.08 13.68 -23.16
N ALA A 87 55.54 12.86 -22.25
CA ALA A 87 55.94 11.47 -22.13
C ALA A 87 55.22 10.67 -23.28
N GLN A 88 56.01 9.73 -23.86
CA GLN A 88 55.55 8.87 -24.97
C GLN A 88 54.34 8.03 -24.59
N PRO A 89 53.50 7.58 -25.56
CA PRO A 89 52.30 6.79 -25.28
C PRO A 89 52.71 5.39 -24.80
N GLY A 90 52.65 5.22 -23.49
CA GLY A 90 52.65 3.88 -22.87
C GLY A 90 51.33 3.18 -23.19
N GLY A 91 51.44 1.86 -23.46
CA GLY A 91 50.35 1.02 -23.92
C GLY A 91 49.04 1.22 -23.18
N VAL A 92 47.95 1.25 -23.93
CA VAL A 92 46.55 1.21 -23.44
C VAL A 92 46.40 -0.02 -22.55
N SER A 93 46.33 0.20 -21.25
CA SER A 93 45.83 -0.84 -20.33
C SER A 93 44.42 -1.21 -20.79
N PRO A 94 44.08 -2.51 -20.84
CA PRO A 94 42.69 -2.90 -21.10
C PRO A 94 41.78 -2.17 -20.10
N LEU A 95 40.72 -1.55 -20.61
CA LEU A 95 39.66 -1.00 -19.76
C LEU A 95 39.30 -2.09 -18.77
N ALA A 96 39.47 -1.82 -17.47
CA ALA A 96 39.02 -2.72 -16.43
C ALA A 96 37.52 -2.97 -16.69
N GLN A 97 37.16 -4.23 -16.88
CA GLN A 97 35.75 -4.62 -16.90
C GLN A 97 35.16 -4.12 -15.59
N PRO A 98 33.91 -3.59 -15.62
CA PRO A 98 33.21 -3.27 -14.39
C PRO A 98 33.30 -4.47 -13.46
N ALA A 99 33.74 -4.30 -12.24
CA ALA A 99 33.76 -5.36 -11.25
C ALA A 99 32.32 -5.90 -11.18
N GLU A 100 32.17 -7.20 -11.40
CA GLU A 100 30.89 -7.87 -11.25
C GLU A 100 30.40 -7.58 -9.83
N SER A 101 29.14 -7.12 -9.67
CA SER A 101 28.58 -6.79 -8.35
C SER A 101 28.78 -7.98 -7.41
N ALA A 102 29.36 -7.74 -6.23
CA ALA A 102 29.54 -8.76 -5.22
C ALA A 102 28.21 -9.19 -4.58
N ILE A 103 27.11 -8.45 -4.83
CA ILE A 103 25.78 -8.72 -4.28
C ILE A 103 25.12 -9.83 -5.11
N PRO A 104 24.73 -10.95 -4.49
CA PRO A 104 24.08 -12.07 -5.16
C PRO A 104 22.81 -11.63 -5.89
N ARG A 105 22.57 -12.21 -7.08
CA ARG A 105 21.31 -12.09 -7.80
C ARG A 105 20.64 -13.45 -7.87
N TYR A 106 19.34 -13.45 -7.51
CA TYR A 106 18.51 -14.65 -7.51
C TYR A 106 17.49 -14.53 -8.64
N GLY A 107 17.32 -15.62 -9.37
CA GLY A 107 16.18 -15.85 -10.22
C GLY A 107 15.03 -16.50 -9.44
N TYR A 108 14.06 -17.03 -10.17
CA TYR A 108 12.90 -17.69 -9.58
C TYR A 108 12.48 -18.93 -10.37
N GLU A 109 11.83 -19.85 -9.66
CA GLU A 109 11.03 -20.93 -10.21
C GLU A 109 9.60 -20.75 -9.73
N VAL A 110 8.62 -20.81 -10.63
CA VAL A 110 7.19 -20.77 -10.26
C VAL A 110 6.79 -22.14 -9.74
N VAL A 111 6.40 -22.21 -8.48
CA VAL A 111 5.93 -23.44 -7.81
C VAL A 111 4.45 -23.64 -8.04
N ASN A 112 3.64 -22.58 -7.81
CA ASN A 112 2.21 -22.57 -8.02
C ASN A 112 1.73 -21.21 -8.55
N VAL A 113 0.56 -21.21 -9.17
CA VAL A 113 -0.13 -19.99 -9.62
C VAL A 113 -1.54 -20.03 -9.07
N TYR A 114 -1.94 -18.93 -8.42
CA TYR A 114 -3.27 -18.77 -7.83
C TYR A 114 -4.02 -17.64 -8.52
N PRO A 115 -5.37 -17.71 -8.56
CA PRO A 115 -6.16 -16.56 -9.01
C PRO A 115 -5.95 -15.35 -8.10
N HIS A 116 -5.89 -14.18 -8.71
CA HIS A 116 -5.86 -12.90 -8.00
C HIS A 116 -6.86 -11.93 -8.63
N ASP A 117 -7.42 -11.02 -7.84
CA ASP A 117 -8.40 -10.05 -8.31
C ASP A 117 -7.74 -9.01 -9.24
N PRO A 118 -8.04 -9.00 -10.56
CA PRO A 118 -7.43 -8.05 -11.47
C PRO A 118 -7.88 -6.59 -11.24
N ALA A 119 -8.83 -6.35 -10.35
CA ALA A 119 -9.20 -5.02 -9.88
C ALA A 119 -8.45 -4.59 -8.61
N ALA A 120 -7.64 -5.47 -8.04
CA ALA A 120 -6.82 -5.16 -6.88
C ALA A 120 -5.62 -4.31 -7.26
N PHE A 121 -5.61 -3.03 -6.88
CA PHE A 121 -4.43 -2.20 -6.94
C PHE A 121 -3.59 -2.45 -5.68
N THR A 122 -2.87 -3.58 -5.65
CA THR A 122 -2.19 -4.13 -4.48
C THR A 122 -1.12 -3.19 -3.95
N GLN A 123 -1.21 -2.85 -2.66
CA GLN A 123 -0.28 -1.98 -1.96
C GLN A 123 0.32 -2.62 -0.71
N GLY A 124 -0.26 -3.68 -0.21
CA GLY A 124 0.26 -4.46 0.88
C GLY A 124 -0.28 -5.88 0.83
N LEU A 125 0.57 -6.86 1.17
CA LEU A 125 0.24 -8.28 1.12
C LEU A 125 0.96 -8.97 2.28
N LEU A 126 0.29 -9.83 3.02
CA LEU A 126 0.92 -10.64 4.07
C LEU A 126 0.12 -11.89 4.40
N PHE A 127 0.78 -12.87 5.00
CA PHE A 127 0.12 -13.97 5.70
C PHE A 127 0.15 -13.75 7.22
N ASP A 128 -0.98 -14.02 7.87
CA ASP A 128 -1.07 -14.12 9.32
C ASP A 128 -1.94 -15.33 9.69
N GLU A 129 -1.40 -16.25 10.50
CA GLU A 129 -2.07 -17.50 10.90
C GLU A 129 -2.65 -18.29 9.70
N GLY A 130 -1.92 -18.33 8.58
CA GLY A 130 -2.32 -19.03 7.36
C GLY A 130 -3.40 -18.33 6.53
N GLN A 131 -3.85 -17.15 6.92
CA GLN A 131 -4.79 -16.31 6.17
C GLN A 131 -4.04 -15.25 5.37
N LEU A 132 -4.44 -15.07 4.11
CA LEU A 132 -3.90 -14.02 3.25
C LEU A 132 -4.67 -12.71 3.46
N TYR A 133 -3.94 -11.65 3.77
CA TYR A 133 -4.45 -10.28 3.88
C TYR A 133 -3.88 -9.43 2.77
N GLU A 134 -4.69 -8.53 2.24
CA GLU A 134 -4.31 -7.62 1.17
C GLU A 134 -4.85 -6.21 1.42
N SER A 135 -4.02 -5.21 1.19
CA SER A 135 -4.40 -3.81 1.12
C SER A 135 -4.36 -3.33 -0.32
N THR A 136 -5.38 -2.59 -0.73
CA THR A 136 -5.45 -2.01 -2.07
C THR A 136 -5.54 -0.51 -2.02
N GLY A 137 -4.92 0.15 -3.01
CA GLY A 137 -4.98 1.58 -3.21
C GLY A 137 -6.16 2.01 -4.08
N LEU A 138 -6.13 3.27 -4.50
CA LEU A 138 -7.06 4.07 -5.28
C LEU A 138 -8.06 4.86 -4.41
N TYR A 139 -8.08 6.18 -4.62
CA TYR A 139 -9.05 7.07 -3.97
C TYR A 139 -10.49 6.62 -4.24
N GLY A 140 -11.28 6.50 -3.18
CA GLY A 140 -12.65 6.02 -3.25
C GLY A 140 -12.85 4.52 -3.44
N ALA A 141 -11.75 3.73 -3.60
CA ALA A 141 -11.79 2.29 -3.80
C ALA A 141 -10.79 1.50 -2.92
N SER A 142 -10.00 2.19 -2.12
CA SER A 142 -9.03 1.56 -1.20
C SER A 142 -9.70 0.66 -0.18
N SER A 143 -9.10 -0.50 0.06
CA SER A 143 -9.64 -1.50 0.99
C SER A 143 -8.54 -2.26 1.73
N VAL A 144 -8.92 -2.86 2.86
CA VAL A 144 -8.21 -3.98 3.49
C VAL A 144 -9.10 -5.19 3.39
N ARG A 145 -8.55 -6.33 2.98
CA ARG A 145 -9.31 -7.54 2.72
C ARG A 145 -8.59 -8.81 3.16
N ARG A 146 -9.35 -9.81 3.49
CA ARG A 146 -8.90 -11.19 3.67
C ARG A 146 -9.32 -11.99 2.44
N VAL A 147 -8.38 -12.73 1.87
CA VAL A 147 -8.54 -13.41 0.58
C VAL A 147 -8.34 -14.91 0.75
N ASP A 148 -9.14 -15.71 0.10
CA ASP A 148 -8.89 -17.14 -0.03
C ASP A 148 -7.79 -17.38 -1.06
N LEU A 149 -6.67 -17.94 -0.64
CA LEU A 149 -5.49 -18.15 -1.49
C LEU A 149 -5.83 -19.01 -2.73
N THR A 150 -6.64 -20.03 -2.57
CA THR A 150 -6.91 -21.03 -3.62
C THR A 150 -7.81 -20.50 -4.72
N THR A 151 -8.78 -19.68 -4.35
CA THR A 151 -9.82 -19.19 -5.28
C THR A 151 -9.66 -17.73 -5.65
N GLY A 152 -8.83 -16.96 -4.92
CA GLY A 152 -8.69 -15.50 -5.07
C GLY A 152 -9.94 -14.73 -4.58
N GLN A 153 -10.91 -15.40 -3.94
CA GLN A 153 -12.14 -14.75 -3.47
C GLN A 153 -11.91 -13.93 -2.22
N VAL A 154 -12.46 -12.72 -2.22
CA VAL A 154 -12.50 -11.86 -1.03
C VAL A 154 -13.48 -12.44 -0.02
N LEU A 155 -12.98 -12.94 1.11
CA LEU A 155 -13.76 -13.52 2.20
C LEU A 155 -14.40 -12.45 3.09
N SER A 156 -13.67 -11.38 3.33
CA SER A 156 -14.15 -10.21 4.08
C SER A 156 -13.32 -8.98 3.71
N MET A 157 -13.90 -7.79 3.80
CA MET A 157 -13.19 -6.55 3.52
C MET A 157 -13.81 -5.37 4.26
N THR A 158 -13.01 -4.32 4.45
CA THR A 158 -13.45 -2.98 4.82
C THR A 158 -12.83 -1.96 3.87
N THR A 159 -13.53 -0.85 3.63
CA THR A 159 -13.03 0.28 2.85
C THR A 159 -12.62 1.42 3.77
N ILE A 160 -11.67 2.24 3.33
CA ILE A 160 -11.35 3.50 4.01
C ILE A 160 -12.12 4.67 3.38
N PRO A 161 -12.24 5.82 4.07
CA PRO A 161 -12.89 7.00 3.50
C PRO A 161 -12.26 7.40 2.16
N ALA A 162 -13.09 7.91 1.24
CA ALA A 162 -12.73 8.10 -0.17
C ALA A 162 -11.58 9.10 -0.41
N GLU A 163 -11.32 9.95 0.55
CA GLU A 163 -10.22 10.93 0.55
C GLU A 163 -8.84 10.34 0.87
N TYR A 164 -8.75 9.06 1.22
CA TYR A 164 -7.50 8.36 1.53
C TYR A 164 -7.14 7.37 0.44
N PHE A 165 -5.84 7.29 0.14
CA PHE A 165 -5.28 6.25 -0.71
C PHE A 165 -4.62 5.20 0.18
N GLY A 166 -5.16 3.98 0.25
CA GLY A 166 -4.64 2.88 1.07
C GLY A 166 -3.31 2.37 0.54
N GLU A 167 -2.40 2.05 1.45
CA GLU A 167 -1.04 1.61 1.18
C GLU A 167 -0.71 0.35 1.98
N GLY A 168 0.55 0.13 2.33
CA GLY A 168 1.07 -1.03 3.02
C GLY A 168 0.32 -1.38 4.30
N ILE A 169 0.31 -2.66 4.64
CA ILE A 169 -0.30 -3.21 5.87
C ILE A 169 0.70 -4.04 6.66
N SER A 170 0.45 -4.13 7.96
CA SER A 170 1.10 -5.10 8.82
C SER A 170 0.18 -5.51 9.97
N ILE A 171 0.46 -6.66 10.58
CA ILE A 171 -0.30 -7.17 11.74
C ILE A 171 0.62 -7.29 12.94
N VAL A 172 0.16 -6.75 14.09
CA VAL A 172 0.80 -6.94 15.39
C VAL A 172 -0.27 -7.42 16.37
N ASN A 173 -0.13 -8.64 16.86
CA ASN A 173 -1.13 -9.32 17.67
C ASN A 173 -2.50 -9.36 16.95
N ASP A 174 -3.55 -8.79 17.56
CA ASP A 174 -4.91 -8.77 16.99
C ASP A 174 -5.21 -7.50 16.17
N ARG A 175 -4.22 -6.65 15.94
CA ARG A 175 -4.37 -5.37 15.24
C ARG A 175 -3.73 -5.39 13.87
N LEU A 176 -4.50 -4.97 12.88
CA LEU A 176 -4.03 -4.69 11.53
C LEU A 176 -3.83 -3.19 11.39
N TYR A 177 -2.66 -2.79 10.93
CA TYR A 177 -2.26 -1.42 10.65
C TYR A 177 -2.24 -1.22 9.14
N GLN A 178 -2.81 -0.11 8.65
CA GLN A 178 -2.80 0.28 7.25
C GLN A 178 -2.27 1.70 7.12
N LEU A 179 -1.32 1.90 6.22
CA LEU A 179 -0.84 3.21 5.82
C LEU A 179 -1.77 3.86 4.78
N THR A 180 -1.59 5.15 4.59
CA THR A 180 -2.10 5.90 3.43
C THR A 180 -0.95 6.62 2.74
N TRP A 181 -1.11 6.95 1.46
CA TRP A 181 -0.04 7.52 0.65
C TRP A 181 0.44 8.88 1.17
N GLN A 182 -0.29 9.96 0.85
CA GLN A 182 0.12 11.34 1.13
C GLN A 182 -0.59 11.95 2.33
N GLU A 183 -1.63 11.30 2.83
CA GLU A 183 -2.46 11.84 3.91
C GLU A 183 -1.83 11.71 5.29
N GLN A 184 -0.63 11.07 5.38
CA GLN A 184 0.13 10.95 6.64
C GLN A 184 -0.72 10.41 7.80
N THR A 185 -1.66 9.54 7.45
CA THR A 185 -2.64 8.98 8.38
C THR A 185 -2.66 7.47 8.21
N GLY A 186 -2.52 6.73 9.29
CA GLY A 186 -2.72 5.29 9.28
C GLY A 186 -4.00 4.92 10.02
N PHE A 187 -4.55 3.77 9.67
CA PHE A 187 -5.73 3.18 10.28
C PHE A 187 -5.36 1.93 11.04
N ILE A 188 -6.09 1.66 12.12
CA ILE A 188 -5.95 0.47 12.95
C ILE A 188 -7.29 -0.24 12.97
N TYR A 189 -7.25 -1.53 12.70
CA TYR A 189 -8.42 -2.41 12.70
C TYR A 189 -8.18 -3.63 13.57
N ASN A 190 -9.24 -4.22 14.08
CA ASN A 190 -9.21 -5.60 14.53
C ASN A 190 -8.97 -6.53 13.33
N LYS A 191 -7.92 -7.37 13.36
CA LYS A 191 -7.52 -8.19 12.20
C LYS A 191 -8.59 -9.19 11.75
N THR A 192 -9.45 -9.65 12.66
CA THR A 192 -10.48 -10.68 12.37
C THR A 192 -11.77 -10.07 11.83
N THR A 193 -12.25 -9.00 12.46
CA THR A 193 -13.56 -8.40 12.17
C THR A 193 -13.48 -7.19 11.23
N PHE A 194 -12.28 -6.64 11.03
CA PHE A 194 -12.03 -5.36 10.36
C PHE A 194 -12.76 -4.17 10.99
N ALA A 195 -13.21 -4.31 12.23
CA ALA A 195 -13.76 -3.19 12.98
C ALA A 195 -12.66 -2.13 13.19
N PRO A 196 -12.92 -0.84 12.91
CA PRO A 196 -11.95 0.22 13.13
C PRO A 196 -11.70 0.41 14.63
N GLU A 197 -10.42 0.43 15.04
CA GLU A 197 -10.00 0.60 16.43
C GLU A 197 -9.27 1.93 16.67
N GLY A 198 -8.77 2.58 15.61
CA GLY A 198 -8.06 3.85 15.77
C GLY A 198 -7.44 4.40 14.49
N ARG A 199 -6.73 5.49 14.68
CA ARG A 199 -5.92 6.16 13.66
C ARG A 199 -4.62 6.63 14.28
N PHE A 200 -3.57 6.75 13.45
CA PHE A 200 -2.29 7.30 13.85
C PHE A 200 -1.75 8.27 12.80
N ARG A 201 -0.67 8.97 13.13
CA ARG A 201 -0.04 9.95 12.26
C ARG A 201 1.43 9.64 12.10
N TYR A 202 1.97 9.95 10.93
CA TYR A 202 3.39 9.91 10.61
C TYR A 202 3.77 11.09 9.71
N ALA A 203 5.07 11.34 9.49
CA ALA A 203 5.53 12.62 8.96
C ALA A 203 5.82 12.62 7.45
N THR A 204 5.89 11.44 6.82
CA THR A 204 6.27 11.25 5.41
C THR A 204 5.09 10.75 4.58
N GLU A 205 5.30 10.39 3.33
CA GLU A 205 4.40 9.46 2.63
C GLU A 205 4.47 8.08 3.30
N GLY A 206 3.43 7.27 3.16
CA GLY A 206 3.43 5.87 3.58
C GLY A 206 3.33 4.98 2.36
N TRP A 207 4.23 3.99 2.20
CA TRP A 207 4.23 3.06 1.08
C TRP A 207 4.09 1.62 1.57
N GLY A 208 5.16 0.93 1.94
CA GLY A 208 5.13 -0.43 2.47
C GLY A 208 5.19 -0.48 3.99
N MET A 209 4.72 -1.58 4.58
CA MET A 209 4.82 -1.84 6.02
C MET A 209 4.98 -3.32 6.28
N THR A 210 5.90 -3.69 7.18
CA THR A 210 6.05 -5.05 7.71
C THR A 210 6.35 -5.04 9.20
N PHE A 211 6.45 -6.22 9.83
CA PHE A 211 6.74 -6.37 11.26
C PHE A 211 7.85 -7.41 11.48
N ASP A 212 8.92 -7.05 12.17
CA ASP A 212 10.07 -7.92 12.45
C ASP A 212 9.91 -8.79 13.70
N GLY A 213 8.73 -8.80 14.31
CA GLY A 213 8.45 -9.45 15.59
C GLY A 213 8.66 -8.53 16.80
N LYS A 214 9.23 -7.34 16.60
CA LYS A 214 9.50 -6.35 17.64
C LYS A 214 9.06 -4.95 17.25
N GLN A 215 9.31 -4.53 16.01
CA GLN A 215 9.08 -3.20 15.48
C GLN A 215 8.31 -3.26 14.15
N LEU A 216 7.43 -2.29 13.92
CA LEU A 216 6.90 -2.05 12.59
C LEU A 216 7.97 -1.35 11.75
N ILE A 217 8.09 -1.74 10.49
CA ILE A 217 9.06 -1.17 9.55
C ILE A 217 8.26 -0.58 8.38
N MET A 218 8.51 0.69 8.06
CA MET A 218 7.80 1.44 7.03
C MET A 218 8.76 1.96 5.97
N SER A 219 8.35 1.91 4.70
CA SER A 219 8.96 2.62 3.57
C SER A 219 8.13 3.85 3.18
N ASP A 220 8.77 4.83 2.51
CA ASP A 220 8.15 6.06 2.02
C ASP A 220 8.52 6.40 0.57
N GLY A 221 9.04 5.41 -0.17
CA GLY A 221 9.51 5.61 -1.56
C GLY A 221 10.91 6.21 -1.68
N THR A 222 11.53 6.65 -0.59
CA THR A 222 12.96 7.03 -0.56
C THR A 222 13.85 5.81 -0.35
N ALA A 223 15.13 6.04 -0.05
CA ALA A 223 16.05 4.98 0.40
C ALA A 223 15.91 4.68 1.89
N ARG A 224 15.04 5.37 2.61
CA ARG A 224 14.93 5.28 4.06
C ARG A 224 13.87 4.31 4.50
N LEU A 225 14.18 3.49 5.52
CA LEU A 225 13.23 2.69 6.27
C LEU A 225 13.12 3.24 7.69
N TYR A 226 11.89 3.25 8.21
CA TYR A 226 11.53 3.77 9.52
C TYR A 226 11.09 2.62 10.42
N PHE A 227 11.72 2.46 11.57
CA PHE A 227 11.36 1.46 12.58
C PHE A 227 10.53 2.12 13.67
N TRP A 228 9.35 1.59 13.94
CA TRP A 228 8.43 2.14 14.92
C TRP A 228 8.19 1.18 16.07
N ASP A 229 8.09 1.71 17.28
CA ASP A 229 7.53 0.98 18.42
C ASP A 229 6.03 0.77 18.18
N PRO A 230 5.53 -0.48 18.12
CA PRO A 230 4.12 -0.74 17.82
C PRO A 230 3.14 -0.29 18.91
N ALA A 231 3.61 -0.04 20.14
CA ALA A 231 2.76 0.45 21.22
C ALA A 231 2.53 1.97 21.15
N THR A 232 3.56 2.72 20.71
CA THR A 232 3.51 4.18 20.65
C THR A 232 3.37 4.74 19.24
N LEU A 233 3.65 3.93 18.22
CA LEU A 233 3.69 4.28 16.79
C LEU A 233 4.64 5.47 16.52
N THR A 234 5.73 5.53 17.28
CA THR A 234 6.78 6.52 17.12
C THR A 234 8.03 5.88 16.54
N THR A 235 8.74 6.63 15.68
CA THR A 235 10.01 6.20 15.10
C THR A 235 11.07 6.05 16.20
N THR A 236 11.66 4.88 16.29
CA THR A 236 12.74 4.54 17.23
C THR A 236 14.10 4.53 16.56
N GLN A 237 14.12 4.20 15.25
CA GLN A 237 15.31 4.09 14.43
C GLN A 237 14.97 4.36 12.96
N THR A 238 15.96 4.79 12.19
CA THR A 238 15.91 4.81 10.72
C THR A 238 17.19 4.21 10.18
N ILE A 239 17.10 3.58 9.01
CA ILE A 239 18.26 3.15 8.22
C ILE A 239 18.11 3.66 6.79
N ASP A 240 19.21 3.95 6.12
CA ASP A 240 19.22 4.23 4.69
C ASP A 240 19.69 2.96 3.95
N VAL A 241 18.92 2.52 2.97
CA VAL A 241 19.19 1.31 2.17
C VAL A 241 20.13 1.65 1.03
N TYR A 242 21.14 0.80 0.85
CA TYR A 242 22.17 0.99 -0.18
C TYR A 242 22.70 -0.33 -0.72
N ASP A 243 23.20 -0.29 -1.95
CA ASP A 243 23.96 -1.35 -2.59
C ASP A 243 25.36 -0.84 -3.00
N ASP A 244 26.06 -1.60 -3.84
CA ASP A 244 27.40 -1.23 -4.36
C ASP A 244 27.38 -0.06 -5.36
N GLN A 245 26.20 0.39 -5.81
CA GLN A 245 26.01 1.55 -6.69
C GLN A 245 25.57 2.80 -5.91
N GLY A 246 25.17 2.67 -4.66
CA GLY A 246 24.75 3.75 -3.80
C GLY A 246 23.36 3.55 -3.16
N PRO A 247 22.64 4.64 -2.83
CA PRO A 247 21.33 4.55 -2.19
C PRO A 247 20.29 3.86 -3.09
N VAL A 248 19.56 2.89 -2.54
CA VAL A 248 18.45 2.20 -3.21
C VAL A 248 17.15 2.91 -2.88
N VAL A 249 16.62 3.66 -3.84
CA VAL A 249 15.37 4.42 -3.71
C VAL A 249 14.17 3.66 -4.25
N ARG A 250 12.96 4.22 -4.04
CA ARG A 250 11.67 3.64 -4.46
C ARG A 250 11.34 2.34 -3.74
N LEU A 251 11.80 2.22 -2.49
CA LEU A 251 11.37 1.12 -1.61
C LEU A 251 9.86 1.21 -1.43
N ASN A 252 9.17 0.11 -1.75
CA ASN A 252 7.71 0.08 -1.74
C ASN A 252 7.21 -0.98 -0.76
N GLU A 253 6.40 -1.92 -1.21
CA GLU A 253 5.85 -2.97 -0.37
C GLU A 253 6.96 -3.80 0.28
N LEU A 254 6.76 -4.17 1.54
CA LEU A 254 7.75 -4.78 2.42
C LEU A 254 7.25 -6.07 3.04
N GLU A 255 8.14 -7.06 3.13
CA GLU A 255 7.92 -8.26 3.92
C GLU A 255 9.18 -8.62 4.73
N TYR A 256 9.03 -8.99 6.00
CA TYR A 256 10.13 -9.43 6.84
C TYR A 256 10.22 -10.95 6.85
N ILE A 257 11.32 -11.48 6.30
CA ILE A 257 11.50 -12.91 6.07
C ILE A 257 12.83 -13.37 6.66
N GLN A 258 12.78 -14.24 7.67
CA GLN A 258 13.96 -14.94 8.22
C GLN A 258 15.13 -13.99 8.59
N GLY A 259 14.84 -12.81 9.09
CA GLY A 259 15.87 -11.87 9.54
C GLY A 259 16.26 -10.80 8.52
N GLU A 260 15.69 -10.81 7.32
CA GLU A 260 15.90 -9.81 6.28
C GLU A 260 14.61 -9.10 5.91
N ILE A 261 14.71 -7.86 5.41
CA ILE A 261 13.60 -7.13 4.82
C ILE A 261 13.63 -7.36 3.31
N PHE A 262 12.53 -7.84 2.76
CA PHE A 262 12.30 -7.93 1.32
C PHE A 262 11.49 -6.70 0.91
N ALA A 263 11.95 -5.96 -0.09
CA ALA A 263 11.32 -4.73 -0.54
C ALA A 263 11.10 -4.72 -2.05
N ASN A 264 9.87 -4.53 -2.50
CA ASN A 264 9.60 -4.19 -3.90
C ASN A 264 10.27 -2.85 -4.25
N ILE A 265 10.88 -2.76 -5.42
CA ILE A 265 11.37 -1.51 -5.99
C ILE A 265 10.35 -0.98 -7.00
N TRP A 266 9.66 0.10 -6.66
CA TRP A 266 8.60 0.65 -7.52
C TRP A 266 9.09 0.96 -8.94
N GLN A 267 8.31 0.58 -9.93
CA GLN A 267 8.62 0.62 -11.37
C GLN A 267 9.78 -0.29 -11.79
N SER A 268 9.97 -1.39 -11.08
CA SER A 268 10.98 -2.40 -11.38
C SER A 268 10.39 -3.79 -11.13
N ASP A 269 10.95 -4.81 -11.78
CA ASP A 269 10.65 -6.21 -11.50
C ASP A 269 11.62 -6.81 -10.46
N LEU A 270 12.30 -5.95 -9.68
CA LEU A 270 13.26 -6.35 -8.66
C LEU A 270 12.67 -6.27 -7.25
N ILE A 271 13.12 -7.20 -6.41
CA ILE A 271 12.97 -7.16 -4.95
C ILE A 271 14.37 -7.10 -4.34
N ALA A 272 14.60 -6.13 -3.45
CA ALA A 272 15.81 -6.06 -2.64
C ALA A 272 15.66 -6.91 -1.39
N ARG A 273 16.69 -7.72 -1.06
CA ARG A 273 16.88 -8.30 0.26
C ARG A 273 17.80 -7.37 1.04
N ILE A 274 17.41 -6.99 2.24
CA ILE A 274 18.05 -5.90 2.99
C ILE A 274 18.35 -6.38 4.40
N ASP A 275 19.58 -6.17 4.85
CA ASP A 275 19.96 -6.36 6.25
C ASP A 275 19.35 -5.23 7.11
N PRO A 276 18.43 -5.53 8.04
CA PRO A 276 17.76 -4.53 8.87
C PRO A 276 18.69 -3.80 9.84
N ALA A 277 19.86 -4.34 10.14
CA ALA A 277 20.82 -3.72 11.05
C ALA A 277 21.64 -2.63 10.37
N THR A 278 21.94 -2.80 9.07
CA THR A 278 22.88 -1.93 8.35
C THR A 278 22.26 -1.15 7.20
N GLY A 279 21.16 -1.64 6.62
CA GLY A 279 20.56 -1.12 5.39
C GLY A 279 21.26 -1.62 4.12
N ALA A 280 22.28 -2.47 4.24
CA ALA A 280 22.95 -3.02 3.08
C ALA A 280 22.04 -4.01 2.34
N VAL A 281 22.01 -3.91 1.00
CA VAL A 281 21.39 -4.94 0.16
C VAL A 281 22.25 -6.18 0.17
N THR A 282 21.68 -7.29 0.63
CA THR A 282 22.34 -8.61 0.73
C THR A 282 22.08 -9.48 -0.49
N GLY A 283 21.09 -9.12 -1.31
CA GLY A 283 20.74 -9.83 -2.53
C GLY A 283 19.65 -9.13 -3.32
N TRP A 284 19.63 -9.39 -4.61
CA TRP A 284 18.58 -8.96 -5.54
C TRP A 284 17.81 -10.16 -6.05
N ILE A 285 16.48 -10.07 -6.09
CA ILE A 285 15.60 -11.05 -6.72
C ILE A 285 15.08 -10.42 -8.00
N ASP A 286 15.35 -11.05 -9.15
CA ASP A 286 14.90 -10.58 -10.47
C ASP A 286 13.67 -11.41 -10.90
N LEU A 287 12.52 -10.75 -10.92
CA LEU A 287 11.22 -11.32 -11.30
C LEU A 287 10.79 -10.90 -12.71
N THR A 288 11.74 -10.44 -13.54
CA THR A 288 11.47 -10.06 -14.93
C THR A 288 10.76 -11.19 -15.67
N GLY A 289 9.61 -10.88 -16.25
CA GLY A 289 8.81 -11.82 -17.03
C GLY A 289 7.90 -12.76 -16.21
N LEU A 290 7.84 -12.60 -14.87
CA LEU A 290 6.98 -13.42 -14.00
C LEU A 290 5.51 -13.38 -14.44
N LEU A 291 4.94 -12.21 -14.72
CA LEU A 291 3.61 -12.10 -15.31
C LEU A 291 3.72 -12.24 -16.82
N PRO A 292 3.22 -13.33 -17.44
CA PRO A 292 3.27 -13.53 -18.88
C PRO A 292 2.55 -12.40 -19.65
N ALA A 293 3.05 -12.06 -20.83
CA ALA A 293 2.45 -11.03 -21.68
C ALA A 293 0.97 -11.32 -22.01
N ALA A 294 0.58 -12.60 -22.13
CA ALA A 294 -0.79 -13.01 -22.41
C ALA A 294 -1.77 -12.73 -21.26
N ASP A 295 -1.29 -12.56 -20.05
CA ASP A 295 -2.10 -12.27 -18.85
C ASP A 295 -2.19 -10.75 -18.57
N ARG A 296 -1.43 -9.93 -19.31
CA ARG A 296 -1.44 -8.48 -19.16
C ARG A 296 -2.64 -7.84 -19.86
N THR A 297 -3.23 -6.88 -19.19
CA THR A 297 -4.31 -6.02 -19.71
C THR A 297 -3.85 -4.56 -19.70
N PRO A 298 -4.58 -3.62 -20.34
CA PRO A 298 -4.28 -2.20 -20.22
C PRO A 298 -4.31 -1.65 -18.78
N ALA A 299 -4.98 -2.34 -17.87
CA ALA A 299 -5.04 -1.96 -16.45
C ALA A 299 -3.88 -2.54 -15.63
N THR A 300 -3.16 -3.53 -16.13
CA THR A 300 -2.05 -4.17 -15.44
C THR A 300 -0.93 -3.15 -15.17
N ASP A 301 -0.54 -3.04 -13.91
CA ASP A 301 0.49 -2.12 -13.45
C ASP A 301 1.71 -2.90 -12.90
N VAL A 302 2.55 -2.31 -12.07
CA VAL A 302 3.83 -2.85 -11.63
C VAL A 302 3.72 -4.03 -10.66
N LEU A 303 4.80 -4.79 -10.58
CA LEU A 303 5.05 -5.75 -9.50
C LEU A 303 4.94 -5.03 -8.15
N ASN A 304 4.11 -5.53 -7.25
CA ASN A 304 3.98 -5.04 -5.88
C ASN A 304 3.17 -6.03 -5.04
N GLY A 305 3.70 -6.41 -3.90
CA GLY A 305 3.11 -7.36 -2.97
C GLY A 305 3.98 -8.60 -2.81
N ILE A 306 4.50 -8.78 -1.60
CA ILE A 306 5.30 -9.92 -1.14
C ILE A 306 4.60 -10.48 0.08
N ALA A 307 4.41 -11.79 0.14
CA ALA A 307 3.92 -12.44 1.34
C ALA A 307 4.70 -13.72 1.60
N TYR A 308 4.97 -14.00 2.86
CA TYR A 308 5.68 -15.19 3.27
C TYR A 308 4.85 -16.04 4.23
N LEU A 309 4.70 -17.31 3.89
CA LEU A 309 4.05 -18.29 4.76
C LEU A 309 5.14 -19.18 5.38
N PRO A 310 5.42 -19.02 6.70
CA PRO A 310 6.49 -19.75 7.37
C PRO A 310 6.33 -21.28 7.28
N GLU A 311 5.09 -21.77 7.32
CA GLU A 311 4.79 -23.17 7.12
C GLU A 311 5.14 -23.61 5.70
N GLY A 312 6.26 -24.32 5.57
CA GLY A 312 6.79 -24.78 4.30
C GLY A 312 7.66 -23.78 3.56
N GLU A 313 8.01 -22.66 4.19
CA GLU A 313 8.91 -21.63 3.64
C GLU A 313 8.47 -21.12 2.28
N ARG A 314 7.18 -20.77 2.17
CA ARG A 314 6.53 -20.44 0.91
C ARG A 314 6.54 -18.93 0.67
N LEU A 315 7.09 -18.50 -0.46
CA LEU A 315 7.16 -17.11 -0.89
C LEU A 315 6.14 -16.82 -2.00
N PHE A 316 5.35 -15.78 -1.82
CA PHE A 316 4.31 -15.36 -2.75
C PHE A 316 4.55 -13.94 -3.23
N VAL A 317 4.26 -13.69 -4.50
CA VAL A 317 4.39 -12.36 -5.12
C VAL A 317 3.27 -12.11 -6.11
N THR A 318 2.85 -10.85 -6.21
CA THR A 318 1.84 -10.39 -7.16
C THR A 318 2.17 -8.98 -7.66
N GLY A 319 1.20 -8.30 -8.26
CA GLY A 319 1.35 -6.90 -8.70
C GLY A 319 0.01 -6.19 -8.78
N LYS A 320 0.07 -4.88 -8.94
CA LYS A 320 -1.08 -3.99 -9.06
C LYS A 320 -1.91 -4.37 -10.28
N ASN A 321 -3.16 -4.73 -10.06
CA ASN A 321 -4.08 -5.20 -11.10
C ASN A 321 -3.60 -6.46 -11.85
N TRP A 322 -2.79 -7.29 -11.22
CA TRP A 322 -2.43 -8.58 -11.79
C TRP A 322 -3.55 -9.60 -11.58
N PRO A 323 -3.84 -10.48 -12.56
CA PRO A 323 -4.85 -11.52 -12.42
C PRO A 323 -4.33 -12.77 -11.69
N LYS A 324 -3.06 -12.78 -11.26
CA LYS A 324 -2.37 -13.93 -10.69
C LYS A 324 -1.51 -13.56 -9.49
N LEU A 325 -1.53 -14.43 -8.50
CA LEU A 325 -0.58 -14.51 -7.40
C LEU A 325 0.33 -15.71 -7.66
N PHE A 326 1.64 -15.53 -7.57
CA PHE A 326 2.63 -16.56 -7.84
C PHE A 326 3.28 -17.02 -6.54
N GLU A 327 3.31 -18.32 -6.31
CA GLU A 327 4.21 -18.95 -5.35
C GLU A 327 5.52 -19.26 -6.05
N ILE A 328 6.62 -18.75 -5.53
CA ILE A 328 7.92 -18.88 -6.16
C ILE A 328 8.95 -19.49 -5.19
N ARG A 329 9.98 -20.09 -5.78
CA ARG A 329 11.22 -20.50 -5.11
C ARG A 329 12.36 -19.72 -5.72
N LEU A 330 13.24 -19.19 -4.86
CA LEU A 330 14.44 -18.52 -5.34
C LEU A 330 15.45 -19.53 -5.89
N THR A 331 16.09 -19.15 -6.99
CA THR A 331 17.19 -19.90 -7.61
C THR A 331 18.46 -19.03 -7.65
N PRO A 332 19.65 -19.66 -7.53
CA PRO A 332 20.93 -18.94 -7.65
C PRO A 332 21.10 -18.23 -8.98
#